data_0d4edc8a0f48c1033511f9a80b09447d
#
_entry.id   0d4edc8a0f48c1033511f9a80b09447d
#
_cell.length_a   1.000
_cell.length_b   1.000
_cell.length_c   1.000
_cell.angle_alpha   90.00
_cell.angle_beta   90.00
_cell.angle_gamma   90.00
#
_symmetry.space_group_name_H-M   'P 1'
#
loop_
_entity.id
_entity.type
_entity.pdbx_description
1 polymer ?
#
loop_
_entity_poly.entity_id
_entity_poly.type
_entity_poly.pdbx_seq_one_letter_code
_entity_poly.pdbx_strand_id
1 'polypeptide(L)'
;PLLPFLLAQFAPDGRTLGLLAGSYALAQFLVTPLIGALSDRYGRRPVISICVAGSVLGLGLFAVTVSLPWPSQSLLPLLMLFAARIIDGISGGTAATASAVLADITPPDKRARAFGLIGVAFGLGFILGPFVGGQLARVAVSLPVWVATGFAALNLLVVLNLLPETHPQDSRKSLPRKRDLNPFARLSQVLMNPSVGRL
;
A
#
# COMPACT_ATOMS: atom_id res chain seq x y z
N PRO A 1 -8.88 -8.66 8.24
CA PRO A 1 -9.66 -9.54 9.12
C PRO A 1 -9.16 -10.99 9.14
N LEU A 2 -8.54 -11.49 8.05
CA LEU A 2 -8.07 -12.87 7.94
C LEU A 2 -6.66 -13.11 8.53
N LEU A 3 -5.91 -12.06 8.81
CA LEU A 3 -4.54 -12.14 9.28
C LEU A 3 -4.36 -13.05 10.51
N PRO A 4 -5.22 -13.00 11.56
CA PRO A 4 -5.11 -13.90 12.69
C PRO A 4 -5.24 -15.38 12.32
N PHE A 5 -6.15 -15.72 11.41
CA PHE A 5 -6.35 -17.10 10.94
C PHE A 5 -5.19 -17.62 10.11
N LEU A 6 -4.64 -16.77 9.24
CA LEU A 6 -3.47 -17.06 8.41
C LEU A 6 -2.21 -17.30 9.24
N LEU A 7 -2.10 -16.62 10.36
CA LEU A 7 -0.92 -16.66 11.23
C LEU A 7 -1.06 -17.63 12.41
N ALA A 8 -2.24 -18.18 12.66
CA ALA A 8 -2.48 -19.07 13.78
C ALA A 8 -1.51 -20.27 13.84
N GLN A 9 -1.03 -20.71 12.68
CA GLN A 9 -0.05 -21.79 12.56
C GLN A 9 1.42 -21.35 12.74
N PHE A 10 1.73 -20.04 12.63
CA PHE A 10 3.11 -19.53 12.70
C PHE A 10 3.36 -18.69 13.97
N ALA A 11 2.36 -17.97 14.42
CA ALA A 11 2.46 -17.05 15.55
C ALA A 11 1.08 -16.87 16.19
N PRO A 12 0.69 -17.70 17.15
CA PRO A 12 -0.61 -17.64 17.79
C PRO A 12 -0.74 -16.47 18.78
N ASP A 13 0.36 -15.75 19.08
CA ASP A 13 0.36 -14.67 20.04
C ASP A 13 -0.02 -13.31 19.43
N GLY A 14 -0.83 -12.55 20.15
CA GLY A 14 -1.30 -11.22 19.71
C GLY A 14 -0.18 -10.19 19.51
N ARG A 15 0.99 -10.39 20.18
CA ARG A 15 2.16 -9.50 20.04
C ARG A 15 2.75 -9.60 18.64
N THR A 16 2.98 -10.81 18.13
CA THR A 16 3.53 -11.04 16.79
C THR A 16 2.57 -10.55 15.72
N LEU A 17 1.26 -10.75 15.91
CA LEU A 17 0.22 -10.17 15.04
C LEU A 17 0.31 -8.64 14.99
N GLY A 18 0.40 -8.00 16.14
CA GLY A 18 0.53 -6.55 16.26
C GLY A 18 1.81 -6.02 15.60
N LEU A 19 2.95 -6.70 15.82
CA LEU A 19 4.23 -6.34 15.21
C LEU A 19 4.19 -6.50 13.68
N LEU A 20 3.58 -7.56 13.18
CA LEU A 20 3.46 -7.79 11.74
C LEU A 20 2.57 -6.74 11.06
N ALA A 21 1.45 -6.38 11.66
CA ALA A 21 0.60 -5.30 11.17
C ALA A 21 1.30 -3.93 11.30
N GLY A 22 1.98 -3.71 12.42
CA GLY A 22 2.74 -2.50 12.69
C GLY A 22 3.92 -2.30 11.74
N SER A 23 4.62 -3.37 11.35
CA SER A 23 5.74 -3.29 10.41
C SER A 23 5.32 -2.78 9.04
N TYR A 24 4.16 -3.23 8.53
CA TYR A 24 3.55 -2.71 7.31
C TYR A 24 3.23 -1.21 7.45
N ALA A 25 2.49 -0.84 8.50
CA ALA A 25 2.05 0.54 8.71
C ALA A 25 3.23 1.50 8.90
N LEU A 26 4.27 1.06 9.64
CA LEU A 26 5.48 1.85 9.85
C LEU A 26 6.26 2.04 8.55
N ALA A 27 6.47 0.98 7.78
CA ALA A 27 7.14 1.06 6.48
C ALA A 27 6.40 2.01 5.54
N GLN A 28 5.07 1.89 5.44
CA GLN A 28 4.23 2.76 4.63
C GLN A 28 4.31 4.23 5.09
N PHE A 29 4.21 4.49 6.39
CA PHE A 29 4.29 5.84 6.94
C PHE A 29 5.63 6.52 6.61
N LEU A 30 6.74 5.80 6.79
CA LEU A 30 8.08 6.34 6.55
C LEU A 30 8.34 6.60 5.04
N VAL A 31 7.82 5.76 4.17
CA VAL A 31 8.16 5.80 2.73
C VAL A 31 7.18 6.64 1.92
N THR A 32 5.92 6.80 2.35
CA THR A 32 4.90 7.57 1.61
C THR A 32 5.35 8.97 1.20
N PRO A 33 5.98 9.80 2.07
CA PRO A 33 6.47 11.13 1.66
C PRO A 33 7.56 11.08 0.59
N LEU A 34 8.41 10.04 0.66
CA LEU A 34 9.47 9.81 -0.32
C LEU A 34 8.88 9.41 -1.68
N ILE A 35 7.90 8.50 -1.69
CA ILE A 35 7.21 8.08 -2.91
C ILE A 35 6.50 9.27 -3.56
N GLY A 36 5.84 10.12 -2.78
CA GLY A 36 5.24 11.35 -3.29
C GLY A 36 6.27 12.24 -3.99
N ALA A 37 7.41 12.50 -3.35
CA ALA A 37 8.48 13.31 -3.91
C ALA A 37 9.13 12.68 -5.16
N LEU A 38 9.31 11.36 -5.16
CA LEU A 38 9.81 10.63 -6.34
C LEU A 38 8.82 10.72 -7.50
N SER A 39 7.53 10.62 -7.22
CA SER A 39 6.45 10.74 -8.19
C SER A 39 6.39 12.15 -8.82
N ASP A 40 6.65 13.20 -8.04
CA ASP A 40 6.75 14.58 -8.56
C ASP A 40 8.01 14.80 -9.42
N ARG A 41 9.07 14.03 -9.19
CA ARG A 41 10.34 14.18 -9.93
C ARG A 41 10.41 13.30 -11.18
N TYR A 42 10.08 12.01 -11.05
CA TYR A 42 10.29 11.02 -12.11
C TYR A 42 9.04 10.80 -12.97
N GLY A 43 7.89 11.31 -12.52
CA GLY A 43 6.59 11.11 -13.15
C GLY A 43 5.72 10.14 -12.37
N ARG A 44 4.42 10.21 -12.62
CA ARG A 44 3.41 9.43 -11.88
C ARG A 44 3.46 7.95 -12.27
N ARG A 45 3.48 7.68 -13.58
CA ARG A 45 3.40 6.32 -14.14
C ARG A 45 4.54 5.41 -13.67
N PRO A 46 5.85 5.76 -13.79
CA PRO A 46 6.92 4.85 -13.37
C PRO A 46 6.89 4.58 -11.87
N VAL A 47 6.59 5.59 -11.05
CA VAL A 47 6.57 5.42 -9.60
C VAL A 47 5.40 4.55 -9.15
N ILE A 48 4.18 4.77 -9.67
CA ILE A 48 3.05 3.90 -9.33
C ILE A 48 3.26 2.47 -9.83
N SER A 49 3.90 2.29 -11.00
CA SER A 49 4.23 0.95 -11.51
C SER A 49 5.18 0.19 -10.58
N ILE A 50 6.21 0.85 -10.05
CA ILE A 50 7.14 0.26 -9.09
C ILE A 50 6.42 -0.07 -7.78
N CYS A 51 5.56 0.82 -7.29
CA CYS A 51 4.76 0.57 -6.08
C CYS A 51 3.84 -0.64 -6.26
N VAL A 52 3.09 -0.71 -7.36
CA VAL A 52 2.20 -1.86 -7.61
C VAL A 52 2.98 -3.15 -7.80
N ALA A 53 4.14 -3.12 -8.49
CA ALA A 53 5.01 -4.28 -8.62
C ALA A 53 5.53 -4.77 -7.26
N GLY A 54 5.93 -3.85 -6.38
CA GLY A 54 6.32 -4.18 -5.01
C GLY A 54 5.17 -4.79 -4.20
N SER A 55 3.93 -4.32 -4.35
CA SER A 55 2.76 -4.95 -3.72
C SER A 55 2.50 -6.36 -4.27
N VAL A 56 2.68 -6.60 -5.59
CA VAL A 56 2.60 -7.96 -6.17
C VAL A 56 3.64 -8.88 -5.53
N LEU A 57 4.88 -8.41 -5.40
CA LEU A 57 5.96 -9.19 -4.77
C LEU A 57 5.68 -9.46 -3.28
N GLY A 58 5.26 -8.44 -2.53
CA GLY A 58 4.93 -8.58 -1.11
C GLY A 58 3.77 -9.55 -0.88
N LEU A 59 2.65 -9.38 -1.60
CA LEU A 59 1.51 -10.29 -1.51
C LEU A 59 1.84 -11.69 -2.01
N GLY A 60 2.61 -11.82 -3.10
CA GLY A 60 3.07 -13.11 -3.62
C GLY A 60 3.95 -13.86 -2.61
N LEU A 61 4.92 -13.18 -2.01
CA LEU A 61 5.75 -13.76 -0.96
C LEU A 61 4.92 -14.21 0.25
N PHE A 62 3.94 -13.38 0.65
CA PHE A 62 3.00 -13.74 1.72
C PHE A 62 2.19 -14.99 1.34
N ALA A 63 1.64 -15.05 0.12
CA ALA A 63 0.84 -16.17 -0.37
C ALA A 63 1.65 -17.47 -0.40
N VAL A 64 2.88 -17.42 -0.92
CA VAL A 64 3.81 -18.56 -0.93
C VAL A 64 4.09 -19.04 0.49
N THR A 65 4.41 -18.11 1.41
CA THR A 65 4.73 -18.47 2.79
C THR A 65 3.57 -19.19 3.49
N VAL A 66 2.34 -18.73 3.29
CA VAL A 66 1.16 -19.35 3.92
C VAL A 66 0.77 -20.68 3.25
N SER A 67 1.19 -20.91 2.01
CA SER A 67 0.83 -22.12 1.25
C SER A 67 1.78 -23.30 1.45
N LEU A 68 3.02 -23.04 1.90
CA LEU A 68 4.03 -24.08 2.05
C LEU A 68 3.93 -24.78 3.42
N PRO A 69 4.16 -26.12 3.48
CA PRO A 69 4.31 -26.83 4.73
C PRO A 69 5.68 -26.54 5.34
N TRP A 70 5.71 -25.92 6.52
CA TRP A 70 6.94 -25.58 7.22
C TRP A 70 7.19 -26.54 8.40
N PRO A 71 8.44 -26.84 8.73
CA PRO A 71 8.79 -27.54 9.96
C PRO A 71 8.29 -26.76 11.18
N SER A 72 7.77 -27.46 12.19
CA SER A 72 7.09 -26.89 13.36
C SER A 72 7.96 -25.93 14.23
N GLN A 73 9.28 -25.92 14.05
CA GLN A 73 10.19 -25.03 14.80
C GLN A 73 10.94 -24.04 13.90
N SER A 74 10.52 -23.88 12.65
CA SER A 74 11.19 -22.97 11.72
C SER A 74 10.78 -21.52 11.96
N LEU A 75 11.76 -20.62 12.13
CA LEU A 75 11.55 -19.17 12.16
C LEU A 75 11.44 -18.58 10.74
N LEU A 76 11.79 -19.35 9.73
CA LEU A 76 11.85 -18.86 8.34
C LEU A 76 10.51 -18.32 7.84
N PRO A 77 9.35 -19.01 8.04
CA PRO A 77 8.06 -18.46 7.60
C PRO A 77 7.72 -17.13 8.27
N LEU A 78 8.04 -16.96 9.55
CA LEU A 78 7.82 -15.72 10.25
C LEU A 78 8.64 -14.57 9.64
N LEU A 79 9.93 -14.82 9.38
CA LEU A 79 10.81 -13.83 8.72
C LEU A 79 10.32 -13.47 7.32
N MET A 80 9.85 -14.47 6.54
CA MET A 80 9.27 -14.24 5.21
C MET A 80 7.98 -13.41 5.29
N LEU A 81 7.14 -13.63 6.30
CA LEU A 81 5.93 -12.83 6.53
C LEU A 81 6.26 -11.38 6.88
N PHE A 82 7.26 -11.14 7.72
CA PHE A 82 7.73 -9.78 8.01
C PHE A 82 8.32 -9.12 6.76
N ALA A 83 9.15 -9.83 6.00
CA ALA A 83 9.70 -9.33 4.73
C ALA A 83 8.58 -8.97 3.75
N ALA A 84 7.59 -9.85 3.59
CA ALA A 84 6.41 -9.60 2.76
C ALA A 84 5.65 -8.33 3.18
N ARG A 85 5.41 -8.15 4.49
CA ARG A 85 4.73 -6.96 5.03
C ARG A 85 5.54 -5.68 4.84
N ILE A 86 6.85 -5.74 5.04
CA ILE A 86 7.74 -4.58 4.84
C ILE A 86 7.79 -4.19 3.36
N ILE A 87 7.96 -5.16 2.45
CA ILE A 87 7.96 -4.91 1.00
C ILE A 87 6.64 -4.28 0.57
N ASP A 88 5.51 -4.84 0.97
CA ASP A 88 4.19 -4.30 0.65
C ASP A 88 3.98 -2.92 1.29
N GLY A 89 4.43 -2.70 2.53
CA GLY A 89 4.40 -1.41 3.21
C GLY A 89 5.24 -0.33 2.49
N ILE A 90 6.46 -0.66 2.08
CA ILE A 90 7.31 0.24 1.28
C ILE A 90 6.62 0.61 -0.04
N SER A 91 5.87 -0.32 -0.61
CA SER A 91 5.10 -0.13 -1.85
C SER A 91 3.77 0.59 -1.64
N GLY A 92 3.38 0.85 -0.39
CA GLY A 92 2.09 1.42 0.01
C GLY A 92 1.82 2.87 -0.42
N GLY A 93 2.75 3.53 -1.12
CA GLY A 93 2.56 4.84 -1.72
C GLY A 93 1.62 4.89 -2.93
N THR A 94 1.10 3.74 -3.37
CA THR A 94 0.19 3.62 -4.52
C THR A 94 -1.04 4.52 -4.38
N ALA A 95 -1.69 4.56 -3.20
CA ALA A 95 -2.88 5.38 -2.98
C ALA A 95 -2.59 6.89 -3.07
N ALA A 96 -1.44 7.33 -2.53
CA ALA A 96 -1.00 8.72 -2.60
C ALA A 96 -0.70 9.13 -4.04
N THR A 97 0.03 8.28 -4.79
CA THR A 97 0.36 8.53 -6.20
C THR A 97 -0.88 8.50 -7.08
N ALA A 98 -1.81 7.56 -6.86
CA ALA A 98 -3.08 7.50 -7.59
C ALA A 98 -3.95 8.74 -7.34
N SER A 99 -3.98 9.24 -6.09
CA SER A 99 -4.65 10.50 -5.75
C SER A 99 -4.04 11.69 -6.47
N ALA A 100 -2.70 11.71 -6.61
CA ALA A 100 -2.01 12.75 -7.38
C ALA A 100 -2.34 12.67 -8.88
N VAL A 101 -2.31 11.46 -9.47
CA VAL A 101 -2.77 11.25 -10.87
C VAL A 101 -4.18 11.80 -11.06
N LEU A 102 -5.10 11.47 -10.15
CA LEU A 102 -6.49 11.92 -10.24
C LEU A 102 -6.59 13.44 -10.15
N ALA A 103 -5.79 14.08 -9.30
CA ALA A 103 -5.71 15.54 -9.19
C ALA A 103 -5.15 16.19 -10.46
N ASP A 104 -4.16 15.56 -11.11
CA ASP A 104 -3.52 16.06 -12.33
C ASP A 104 -4.49 16.05 -13.53
N ILE A 105 -5.35 15.02 -13.65
CA ILE A 105 -6.29 14.87 -14.77
C ILE A 105 -7.67 15.48 -14.53
N THR A 106 -7.97 15.93 -13.29
CA THR A 106 -9.31 16.41 -12.94
C THR A 106 -9.34 17.93 -12.79
N PRO A 107 -10.21 18.66 -13.54
CA PRO A 107 -10.42 20.07 -13.36
C PRO A 107 -10.83 20.43 -11.91
N PRO A 108 -10.44 21.62 -11.40
CA PRO A 108 -10.67 22.00 -10.00
C PRO A 108 -12.12 21.89 -9.52
N ASP A 109 -13.08 22.25 -10.36
CA ASP A 109 -14.52 22.20 -10.11
C ASP A 109 -15.08 20.77 -9.94
N LYS A 110 -14.40 19.75 -10.50
CA LYS A 110 -14.80 18.34 -10.44
C LYS A 110 -14.01 17.51 -9.44
N ARG A 111 -12.98 18.06 -8.80
CA ARG A 111 -12.10 17.32 -7.88
C ARG A 111 -12.85 16.67 -6.73
N ALA A 112 -13.80 17.40 -6.10
CA ALA A 112 -14.58 16.85 -4.99
C ALA A 112 -15.30 15.56 -5.37
N ARG A 113 -15.92 15.51 -6.56
CA ARG A 113 -16.58 14.32 -7.08
C ARG A 113 -15.58 13.20 -7.39
N ALA A 114 -14.45 13.52 -8.01
CA ALA A 114 -13.43 12.54 -8.34
C ALA A 114 -12.82 11.87 -7.09
N PHE A 115 -12.48 12.68 -6.07
CA PHE A 115 -12.01 12.14 -4.79
C PHE A 115 -13.09 11.37 -4.03
N GLY A 116 -14.36 11.76 -4.17
CA GLY A 116 -15.50 11.01 -3.65
C GLY A 116 -15.56 9.56 -4.19
N LEU A 117 -15.19 9.34 -5.46
CA LEU A 117 -15.12 7.99 -6.04
C LEU A 117 -14.04 7.12 -5.39
N ILE A 118 -12.91 7.71 -4.95
CA ILE A 118 -11.91 6.98 -4.15
C ILE A 118 -12.54 6.50 -2.84
N GLY A 119 -13.30 7.36 -2.16
CA GLY A 119 -14.03 6.99 -0.95
C GLY A 119 -15.02 5.85 -1.16
N VAL A 120 -15.77 5.88 -2.27
CA VAL A 120 -16.70 4.79 -2.66
C VAL A 120 -15.92 3.50 -2.91
N ALA A 121 -14.80 3.54 -3.63
CA ALA A 121 -13.97 2.36 -3.89
C ALA A 121 -13.44 1.74 -2.58
N PHE A 122 -12.94 2.56 -1.65
CA PHE A 122 -12.53 2.10 -0.32
C PHE A 122 -13.71 1.49 0.46
N GLY A 123 -14.86 2.16 0.48
CA GLY A 123 -16.07 1.68 1.16
C GLY A 123 -16.52 0.32 0.64
N LEU A 124 -16.59 0.15 -0.68
CA LEU A 124 -16.89 -1.13 -1.31
C LEU A 124 -15.85 -2.19 -0.97
N GLY A 125 -14.56 -1.84 -1.00
CA GLY A 125 -13.47 -2.73 -0.62
C GLY A 125 -13.57 -3.23 0.83
N PHE A 126 -13.95 -2.36 1.77
CA PHE A 126 -14.15 -2.71 3.17
C PHE A 126 -15.36 -3.64 3.41
N ILE A 127 -16.38 -3.54 2.58
CA ILE A 127 -17.58 -4.41 2.67
C ILE A 127 -17.28 -5.75 1.95
N LEU A 128 -16.86 -5.69 0.71
CA LEU A 128 -16.68 -6.88 -0.13
C LEU A 128 -15.43 -7.68 0.27
N GLY A 129 -14.37 -7.02 0.72
CA GLY A 129 -13.11 -7.67 1.08
C GLY A 129 -13.27 -8.75 2.16
N PRO A 130 -13.82 -8.44 3.35
CA PRO A 130 -14.06 -9.44 4.39
C PRO A 130 -15.04 -10.53 3.96
N PHE A 131 -16.09 -10.18 3.21
CA PHE A 131 -17.08 -11.13 2.74
C PHE A 131 -16.46 -12.14 1.75
N VAL A 132 -15.86 -11.67 0.67
CA VAL A 132 -15.21 -12.51 -0.35
C VAL A 132 -14.05 -13.27 0.27
N GLY A 133 -13.20 -12.60 1.05
CA GLY A 133 -12.08 -13.22 1.73
C GLY A 133 -12.51 -14.35 2.68
N GLY A 134 -13.60 -14.15 3.41
CA GLY A 134 -14.16 -15.18 4.29
C GLY A 134 -14.68 -16.40 3.53
N GLN A 135 -15.36 -16.20 2.39
CA GLN A 135 -15.82 -17.32 1.55
C GLN A 135 -14.64 -18.09 0.93
N LEU A 136 -13.64 -17.40 0.42
CA LEU A 136 -12.44 -18.02 -0.15
C LEU A 136 -11.65 -18.81 0.92
N ALA A 137 -11.56 -18.28 2.14
CA ALA A 137 -10.85 -18.94 3.24
C ALA A 137 -11.52 -20.26 3.68
N ARG A 138 -12.82 -20.48 3.39
CA ARG A 138 -13.50 -21.76 3.62
C ARG A 138 -13.00 -22.86 2.67
N VAL A 139 -12.52 -22.49 1.48
CA VAL A 139 -11.96 -23.44 0.51
C VAL A 139 -10.51 -23.73 0.85
N ALA A 140 -9.69 -22.70 1.03
CA ALA A 140 -8.32 -22.81 1.50
C ALA A 140 -7.91 -21.50 2.17
N VAL A 141 -7.23 -21.60 3.32
CA VAL A 141 -6.84 -20.41 4.13
C VAL A 141 -5.91 -19.48 3.34
N SER A 142 -5.08 -19.99 2.44
CA SER A 142 -4.18 -19.22 1.58
C SER A 142 -4.87 -18.60 0.35
N LEU A 143 -6.05 -19.10 -0.05
CA LEU A 143 -6.72 -18.68 -1.29
C LEU A 143 -7.02 -17.17 -1.36
N PRO A 144 -7.50 -16.50 -0.28
CA PRO A 144 -7.72 -15.06 -0.30
C PRO A 144 -6.46 -14.25 -0.66
N VAL A 145 -5.29 -14.71 -0.21
CA VAL A 145 -4.02 -13.99 -0.47
C VAL A 145 -3.59 -14.20 -1.92
N TRP A 146 -3.77 -15.40 -2.48
CA TRP A 146 -3.52 -15.67 -3.90
C TRP A 146 -4.42 -14.84 -4.81
N VAL A 147 -5.71 -14.75 -4.47
CA VAL A 147 -6.66 -13.91 -5.22
C VAL A 147 -6.26 -12.42 -5.13
N ALA A 148 -5.88 -11.94 -3.95
CA ALA A 148 -5.37 -10.57 -3.79
C ALA A 148 -4.10 -10.33 -4.62
N THR A 149 -3.16 -11.29 -4.65
CA THR A 149 -1.96 -11.24 -5.48
C THR A 149 -2.33 -11.18 -6.98
N GLY A 150 -3.30 -11.98 -7.41
CA GLY A 150 -3.82 -11.95 -8.78
C GLY A 150 -4.42 -10.60 -9.17
N PHE A 151 -5.21 -10.00 -8.29
CA PHE A 151 -5.74 -8.64 -8.51
C PHE A 151 -4.64 -7.58 -8.54
N ALA A 152 -3.63 -7.69 -7.69
CA ALA A 152 -2.49 -6.78 -7.72
C ALA A 152 -1.69 -6.93 -9.03
N ALA A 153 -1.49 -8.16 -9.52
CA ALA A 153 -0.83 -8.42 -10.80
C ALA A 153 -1.65 -7.88 -11.99
N LEU A 154 -2.96 -8.09 -11.97
CA LEU A 154 -3.86 -7.50 -12.97
C LEU A 154 -3.79 -5.96 -12.95
N ASN A 155 -3.82 -5.35 -11.77
CA ASN A 155 -3.66 -3.91 -11.62
C ASN A 155 -2.30 -3.44 -12.17
N LEU A 156 -1.23 -4.18 -11.96
CA LEU A 156 0.08 -3.87 -12.55
C LEU A 156 0.01 -3.86 -14.08
N LEU A 157 -0.62 -4.85 -14.68
CA LEU A 157 -0.81 -4.90 -16.13
C LEU A 157 -1.63 -3.71 -16.65
N VAL A 158 -2.69 -3.34 -15.93
CA VAL A 158 -3.51 -2.15 -16.26
C VAL A 158 -2.67 -0.87 -16.20
N VAL A 159 -1.88 -0.69 -15.14
CA VAL A 159 -1.01 0.49 -14.98
C VAL A 159 0.03 0.54 -16.09
N LEU A 160 0.68 -0.58 -16.40
CA LEU A 160 1.73 -0.63 -17.42
C LEU A 160 1.22 -0.38 -18.84
N ASN A 161 -0.02 -0.82 -19.16
CA ASN A 161 -0.52 -0.73 -20.53
C ASN A 161 -1.47 0.46 -20.75
N LEU A 162 -2.25 0.85 -19.73
CA LEU A 162 -3.35 1.82 -19.92
C LEU A 162 -3.10 3.16 -19.22
N LEU A 163 -2.23 3.23 -18.20
CA LEU A 163 -1.99 4.50 -17.52
C LEU A 163 -1.01 5.38 -18.33
N PRO A 164 -1.46 6.53 -18.87
CA PRO A 164 -0.55 7.50 -19.48
C PRO A 164 0.28 8.23 -18.41
N GLU A 165 1.40 8.83 -18.81
CA GLU A 165 2.11 9.75 -17.92
C GLU A 165 1.31 11.06 -17.80
N THR A 166 0.92 11.39 -16.57
CA THR A 166 0.08 12.57 -16.28
C THR A 166 0.90 13.76 -15.79
N HIS A 167 2.20 13.59 -15.53
CA HIS A 167 3.09 14.63 -15.04
C HIS A 167 4.23 14.90 -16.06
N PRO A 168 4.03 15.86 -17.00
CA PRO A 168 4.99 16.16 -18.06
C PRO A 168 6.34 16.59 -17.50
N GLN A 169 7.40 16.41 -18.29
CA GLN A 169 8.78 16.69 -17.86
C GLN A 169 8.98 18.15 -17.41
N ASP A 170 8.33 19.07 -18.08
CA ASP A 170 8.46 20.51 -17.80
C ASP A 170 7.86 20.94 -16.44
N SER A 171 6.97 20.14 -15.87
CA SER A 171 6.36 20.38 -14.57
C SER A 171 7.04 19.63 -13.42
N ARG A 172 8.07 18.83 -13.70
CA ARG A 172 8.77 18.02 -12.70
C ARG A 172 9.59 18.88 -11.76
N LYS A 173 9.43 18.64 -10.46
CA LYS A 173 10.13 19.37 -9.41
C LYS A 173 11.46 18.71 -9.07
N SER A 174 12.46 19.50 -8.67
CA SER A 174 13.66 18.96 -8.04
C SER A 174 13.29 18.21 -6.75
N LEU A 175 14.09 17.19 -6.37
CA LEU A 175 13.86 16.50 -5.10
C LEU A 175 13.89 17.51 -3.96
N PRO A 176 12.90 17.47 -3.05
CA PRO A 176 12.91 18.30 -1.86
C PRO A 176 14.14 17.98 -1.00
N ARG A 177 14.58 18.95 -0.20
CA ARG A 177 15.70 18.74 0.71
C ARG A 177 15.39 17.58 1.66
N LYS A 178 16.43 16.86 2.13
CA LYS A 178 16.28 15.72 3.06
C LYS A 178 15.40 16.03 4.28
N ARG A 179 15.41 17.29 4.75
CA ARG A 179 14.56 17.75 5.84
C ARG A 179 13.07 17.71 5.50
N ASP A 180 12.72 17.98 4.25
CA ASP A 180 11.32 18.03 3.78
C ASP A 180 10.76 16.62 3.51
N LEU A 181 11.61 15.61 3.43
CA LEU A 181 11.24 14.19 3.31
C LEU A 181 10.96 13.54 4.67
N ASN A 182 11.34 14.20 5.78
CA ASN A 182 11.11 13.67 7.11
C ASN A 182 9.63 13.81 7.49
N PRO A 183 8.88 12.71 7.66
CA PRO A 183 7.45 12.76 7.98
C PRO A 183 7.18 13.44 9.33
N PHE A 184 8.09 13.29 10.30
CA PHE A 184 7.96 13.95 11.60
C PHE A 184 8.16 15.48 11.51
N ALA A 185 9.08 15.94 10.67
CA ALA A 185 9.27 17.38 10.45
C ALA A 185 8.06 18.01 9.75
N ARG A 186 7.42 17.33 8.82
CA ARG A 186 6.17 17.77 8.20
C ARG A 186 5.02 17.81 9.20
N LEU A 187 4.88 16.75 10.01
CA LEU A 187 3.86 16.70 11.04
C LEU A 187 4.00 17.85 12.04
N SER A 188 5.23 18.11 12.51
CA SER A 188 5.49 19.24 13.42
C SER A 188 5.17 20.61 12.78
N GLN A 189 5.49 20.81 11.51
CA GLN A 189 5.16 22.04 10.78
C GLN A 189 3.64 22.27 10.67
N VAL A 190 2.88 21.19 10.43
CA VAL A 190 1.40 21.26 10.36
C VAL A 190 0.82 21.57 11.73
N LEU A 191 1.29 20.91 12.79
CA LEU A 191 0.82 21.12 14.16
C LEU A 191 1.19 22.51 14.72
N MET A 192 2.34 23.06 14.29
CA MET A 192 2.80 24.38 14.71
C MET A 192 2.21 25.53 13.86
N ASN A 193 1.45 25.21 12.80
CA ASN A 193 0.84 26.23 11.96
C ASN A 193 -0.38 26.83 12.67
N PRO A 194 -0.39 28.17 12.97
CA PRO A 194 -1.45 28.79 13.77
C PRO A 194 -2.85 28.71 13.13
N SER A 195 -2.92 28.47 11.82
CA SER A 195 -4.19 28.32 11.10
C SER A 195 -4.82 26.94 11.27
N VAL A 196 -4.03 25.91 11.65
CA VAL A 196 -4.51 24.55 11.83
C VAL A 196 -4.73 24.23 13.33
N GLY A 197 -3.94 24.85 14.21
CA GLY A 197 -4.04 24.65 15.67
C GLY A 197 -5.24 25.35 16.34
N ARG A 198 -6.10 26.03 15.56
CA ARG A 198 -7.32 26.71 16.04
C ARG A 198 -8.62 25.99 15.65
N LEU A 199 -8.52 24.79 15.05
CA LEU A 199 -9.64 23.85 14.82
C LEU A 199 -9.65 22.78 15.91
#